data_8492075eac76e0ba4018208d5d4a1d6c
#
_entry.id   8492075eac76e0ba4018208d5d4a1d6c
#
_cell.length_a   1.000
_cell.length_b   1.000
_cell.length_c   1.000
_cell.angle_alpha   90.00
_cell.angle_beta   90.00
_cell.angle_gamma   90.00
#
_symmetry.space_group_name_H-M   'P 1'
#
loop_
_entity.id
_entity.type
_entity.pdbx_description
1 polymer ?
#
loop_
_entity_poly.entity_id
_entity_poly.type
_entity_poly.pdbx_seq_one_letter_code
_entity_poly.pdbx_strand_id
1 'polypeptide(L)'
;MKINKLTLLFGLVFSFAAIPFSALAQDDVEEVVVTGTRIADPNVTSSSQITSIDGEELLVRGITRVEDYLNDLPQISPGQSITNSNGASGTATANLRNLGCSRTLVLMNGRRMVSGTTGGGNCADLNTVPTLLLDKVEVLTGGASSVYGSDAVAGVVNFILDDEFVGMKSSFYHGFYQHKNDNSSLRDLVASYDYALAPKDVTTGDTEKVSVAFGGEIDGGKGHITAFMEHTDTKPILQGEYDISACALRSGFSGCGGSSTIPPGRWADFGGYNAGGFVNVDPTITGVDFKVLGNEFVPRAGQAYNYNPTNFFQRPDDRFNSG
;
A
#
# COMPACT_ATOMS: atom_id res chain seq x y z
N MET A 1 13.18 13.46 -28.79
CA MET A 1 13.90 12.38 -28.09
C MET A 1 13.62 12.56 -26.60
N LYS A 2 12.68 11.78 -26.03
CA LYS A 2 12.39 11.85 -24.60
C LYS A 2 13.49 11.10 -23.86
N ILE A 3 14.33 11.82 -23.13
CA ILE A 3 15.32 11.20 -22.23
C ILE A 3 14.52 10.56 -21.11
N ASN A 4 14.60 9.24 -20.95
CA ASN A 4 13.94 8.53 -19.86
C ASN A 4 14.52 9.03 -18.53
N LYS A 5 13.66 9.32 -17.56
CA LYS A 5 14.04 9.75 -16.20
C LYS A 5 15.07 8.80 -15.56
N LEU A 6 15.00 7.52 -15.88
CA LEU A 6 15.93 6.47 -15.47
C LEU A 6 17.37 6.72 -15.98
N THR A 7 17.54 7.18 -17.22
CA THR A 7 18.85 7.48 -17.80
C THR A 7 19.54 8.68 -17.15
N LEU A 8 18.75 9.63 -16.64
CA LEU A 8 19.27 10.79 -15.92
C LEU A 8 19.77 10.39 -14.52
N LEU A 9 19.07 9.47 -13.85
CA LEU A 9 19.46 8.97 -12.53
C LEU A 9 20.77 8.18 -12.59
N PHE A 10 20.93 7.31 -13.60
CA PHE A 10 22.17 6.54 -13.82
C PHE A 10 23.37 7.43 -14.17
N GLY A 11 23.15 8.50 -14.94
CA GLY A 11 24.20 9.45 -15.28
C GLY A 11 24.72 10.24 -14.08
N LEU A 12 23.86 10.55 -13.12
CA LEU A 12 24.23 11.28 -11.91
C LEU A 12 25.02 10.41 -10.91
N VAL A 13 24.64 9.14 -10.79
CA VAL A 13 25.32 8.17 -9.87
C VAL A 13 26.74 7.87 -10.33
N PHE A 14 26.99 7.79 -11.64
CA PHE A 14 28.31 7.46 -12.16
C PHE A 14 29.35 8.59 -12.04
N SER A 15 28.88 9.84 -11.96
CA SER A 15 29.79 11.02 -11.82
C SER A 15 30.36 11.22 -10.41
N PHE A 16 29.77 10.58 -9.38
CA PHE A 16 30.21 10.72 -7.99
C PHE A 16 31.16 9.61 -7.49
N ALA A 17 31.40 8.55 -8.28
CA ALA A 17 32.12 7.36 -7.88
C ALA A 17 33.67 7.51 -7.75
N ALA A 18 34.21 8.74 -7.79
CA ALA A 18 35.67 8.97 -7.82
C ALA A 18 36.27 9.55 -6.54
N ILE A 19 35.58 9.48 -5.39
CA ILE A 19 36.14 9.95 -4.11
C ILE A 19 36.63 8.75 -3.30
N PRO A 20 37.93 8.59 -2.98
CA PRO A 20 38.40 7.53 -2.14
C PRO A 20 38.06 7.84 -0.66
N PHE A 21 37.14 7.06 -0.09
CA PHE A 21 36.87 7.05 1.34
C PHE A 21 37.79 6.04 2.02
N SER A 22 38.55 6.50 3.02
CA SER A 22 39.34 5.64 3.91
C SER A 22 38.43 5.18 5.06
N ALA A 23 38.10 3.90 5.10
CA ALA A 23 37.31 3.32 6.20
C ALA A 23 38.21 3.16 7.44
N LEU A 24 37.82 3.76 8.54
CA LEU A 24 38.32 3.44 9.89
C LEU A 24 37.18 2.68 10.59
N ALA A 25 37.45 1.44 10.97
CA ALA A 25 36.52 0.65 11.77
C ALA A 25 36.55 1.18 13.22
N GLN A 26 35.39 1.50 13.76
CA GLN A 26 35.19 1.86 15.14
C GLN A 26 34.27 0.80 15.78
N ASP A 27 34.64 0.30 16.96
CA ASP A 27 33.81 -0.65 17.73
C ASP A 27 32.54 0.05 18.20
N ASP A 28 31.39 -0.42 17.70
CA ASP A 28 30.07 0.09 18.04
C ASP A 28 29.64 -0.36 19.43
N VAL A 29 29.28 0.60 20.26
CA VAL A 29 28.43 0.37 21.44
C VAL A 29 26.98 0.42 20.97
N GLU A 30 26.37 -0.74 20.86
CA GLU A 30 24.98 -0.90 20.45
C GLU A 30 24.05 -0.15 21.42
N GLU A 31 23.54 1.01 21.02
CA GLU A 31 22.51 1.73 21.77
C GLU A 31 21.18 1.01 21.59
N VAL A 32 20.77 0.24 22.58
CA VAL A 32 19.49 -0.45 22.60
C VAL A 32 18.38 0.57 22.85
N VAL A 33 17.81 1.13 21.78
CA VAL A 33 16.58 1.93 21.86
C VAL A 33 15.41 1.00 22.10
N VAL A 34 14.94 0.92 23.35
CA VAL A 34 13.80 0.08 23.72
C VAL A 34 12.50 0.87 23.53
N THR A 35 11.74 0.53 22.49
CA THR A 35 10.38 1.04 22.30
C THR A 35 9.51 0.62 23.48
N GLY A 36 8.84 1.56 24.14
CA GLY A 36 7.97 1.29 25.31
C GLY A 36 8.44 1.92 26.62
N THR A 37 9.64 2.46 26.67
CA THR A 37 10.12 3.28 27.78
C THR A 37 10.86 4.51 27.24
N ARG A 38 10.71 5.66 27.93
CA ARG A 38 11.50 6.87 27.66
C ARG A 38 12.80 6.88 28.42
N ILE A 39 13.03 5.89 29.27
CA ILE A 39 14.23 5.74 30.09
C ILE A 39 15.09 4.68 29.44
N ALA A 40 16.23 5.05 28.94
CA ALA A 40 17.24 4.13 28.45
C ALA A 40 17.84 3.40 29.66
N ASP A 41 17.29 2.25 30.02
CA ASP A 41 17.84 1.37 31.04
C ASP A 41 18.01 -0.01 30.42
N PRO A 42 19.25 -0.49 30.25
CA PRO A 42 19.54 -1.78 29.63
C PRO A 42 18.97 -2.98 30.39
N ASN A 43 18.51 -2.80 31.64
CA ASN A 43 17.93 -3.84 32.46
C ASN A 43 16.39 -3.84 32.53
N VAL A 44 15.73 -2.87 31.90
CA VAL A 44 14.25 -2.81 31.86
C VAL A 44 13.74 -3.61 30.66
N THR A 45 13.42 -4.86 30.89
CA THR A 45 12.59 -5.63 29.96
C THR A 45 11.20 -5.02 29.93
N SER A 46 10.75 -4.60 28.74
CA SER A 46 9.38 -4.08 28.55
C SER A 46 8.36 -5.11 29.04
N SER A 47 7.40 -4.66 29.88
CA SER A 47 6.27 -5.51 30.29
C SER A 47 5.29 -5.79 29.14
N SER A 48 5.45 -5.14 28.00
CA SER A 48 4.66 -5.31 26.80
C SER A 48 5.47 -6.08 25.75
N GLN A 49 4.79 -6.92 24.99
CA GLN A 49 5.43 -7.72 23.94
C GLN A 49 5.89 -6.82 22.80
N ILE A 50 7.18 -6.83 22.54
CA ILE A 50 7.82 -6.15 21.40
C ILE A 50 8.22 -7.21 20.39
N THR A 51 7.84 -7.01 19.14
CA THR A 51 8.34 -7.76 17.99
C THR A 51 9.33 -6.86 17.26
N SER A 52 10.59 -7.27 17.18
CA SER A 52 11.62 -6.56 16.42
C SER A 52 11.92 -7.32 15.14
N ILE A 53 12.10 -6.58 14.06
CA ILE A 53 12.30 -7.10 12.72
C ILE A 53 13.45 -6.32 12.11
N ASP A 54 14.42 -7.06 11.57
CA ASP A 54 15.61 -6.52 10.93
C ASP A 54 15.27 -5.92 9.56
N GLY A 55 15.79 -4.74 9.26
CA GLY A 55 15.60 -4.07 7.97
C GLY A 55 16.26 -4.82 6.81
N GLU A 56 17.34 -5.56 7.06
CA GLU A 56 18.00 -6.39 6.03
C GLU A 56 17.06 -7.50 5.54
N GLU A 57 16.22 -8.06 6.42
CA GLU A 57 15.22 -9.06 6.04
C GLU A 57 14.26 -8.53 4.98
N LEU A 58 13.84 -7.26 5.07
CA LEU A 58 12.97 -6.65 4.05
C LEU A 58 13.65 -6.61 2.69
N LEU A 59 14.92 -6.23 2.64
CA LEU A 59 15.69 -6.16 1.39
C LEU A 59 15.88 -7.55 0.77
N VAL A 60 16.25 -8.55 1.57
CA VAL A 60 16.45 -9.94 1.12
C VAL A 60 15.14 -10.54 0.60
N ARG A 61 14.02 -10.24 1.22
CA ARG A 61 12.69 -10.69 0.77
C ARG A 61 12.16 -9.91 -0.44
N GLY A 62 12.87 -8.87 -0.90
CA GLY A 62 12.46 -8.05 -2.04
C GLY A 62 11.23 -7.18 -1.71
N ILE A 63 11.03 -6.83 -0.46
CA ILE A 63 9.92 -6.00 -0.02
C ILE A 63 10.23 -4.54 -0.34
N THR A 64 9.45 -3.96 -1.23
CA THR A 64 9.63 -2.56 -1.68
C THR A 64 8.83 -1.56 -0.86
N ARG A 65 7.85 -2.04 -0.07
CA ARG A 65 6.94 -1.22 0.75
C ARG A 65 6.83 -1.81 2.15
N VAL A 66 7.02 -0.97 3.16
CA VAL A 66 7.02 -1.41 4.57
C VAL A 66 5.66 -1.95 5.03
N GLU A 67 4.57 -1.46 4.46
CA GLU A 67 3.22 -1.95 4.78
C GLU A 67 2.99 -3.39 4.32
N ASP A 68 3.61 -3.83 3.24
CA ASP A 68 3.48 -5.21 2.78
C ASP A 68 4.08 -6.17 3.81
N TYR A 69 5.23 -5.80 4.37
CA TYR A 69 5.84 -6.57 5.45
C TYR A 69 5.04 -6.53 6.76
N LEU A 70 4.55 -5.33 7.13
CA LEU A 70 3.74 -5.21 8.34
C LEU A 70 2.48 -6.07 8.25
N ASN A 71 1.86 -6.17 7.08
CA ASN A 71 0.65 -6.97 6.86
C ASN A 71 0.89 -8.49 6.98
N ASP A 72 2.14 -8.97 6.91
CA ASP A 72 2.50 -10.37 7.19
C ASP A 72 2.48 -10.69 8.70
N LEU A 73 2.51 -9.67 9.56
CA LEU A 73 2.53 -9.85 11.00
C LEU A 73 1.14 -10.16 11.55
N PRO A 74 0.99 -11.17 12.41
CA PRO A 74 -0.33 -11.62 12.90
C PRO A 74 -1.06 -10.56 13.75
N GLN A 75 -0.35 -9.59 14.30
CA GLN A 75 -0.91 -8.50 15.09
C GLN A 75 -1.36 -7.29 14.24
N ILE A 76 -1.01 -7.26 12.95
CA ILE A 76 -1.40 -6.21 12.01
C ILE A 76 -2.60 -6.69 11.19
N SER A 77 -3.55 -5.81 11.00
CA SER A 77 -4.64 -5.97 10.03
C SER A 77 -4.38 -5.06 8.84
N PRO A 78 -4.77 -5.45 7.62
CA PRO A 78 -4.58 -4.58 6.46
C PRO A 78 -5.18 -3.19 6.67
N GLY A 79 -4.35 -2.17 6.47
CA GLY A 79 -4.74 -0.76 6.45
C GLY A 79 -5.00 -0.26 5.04
N GLN A 80 -4.91 1.05 4.84
CA GLN A 80 -4.85 1.63 3.49
C GLN A 80 -3.52 1.23 2.83
N SER A 81 -3.58 0.87 1.56
CA SER A 81 -2.41 0.50 0.77
C SER A 81 -2.71 0.60 -0.72
N ILE A 82 -1.71 0.37 -1.54
CA ILE A 82 -1.83 0.26 -3.00
C ILE A 82 -2.78 -0.87 -3.44
N THR A 83 -3.05 -1.87 -2.58
CA THR A 83 -3.94 -3.00 -2.90
C THR A 83 -5.43 -2.71 -2.65
N ASN A 84 -5.77 -1.53 -2.14
CA ASN A 84 -7.16 -1.14 -1.97
C ASN A 84 -7.80 -0.81 -3.33
N SER A 85 -8.78 -1.62 -3.75
CA SER A 85 -9.48 -1.40 -5.02
C SER A 85 -10.35 -0.13 -4.99
N ASN A 86 -11.10 0.07 -3.90
CA ASN A 86 -12.03 1.19 -3.72
C ASN A 86 -11.70 1.97 -2.46
N GLY A 87 -11.92 3.29 -2.48
CA GLY A 87 -11.69 4.15 -1.32
C GLY A 87 -10.23 4.36 -0.95
N ALA A 88 -9.30 4.05 -1.86
CA ALA A 88 -7.88 4.31 -1.63
C ALA A 88 -7.60 5.82 -1.66
N SER A 89 -6.80 6.27 -0.70
CA SER A 89 -6.36 7.67 -0.57
C SER A 89 -4.99 7.93 -1.20
N GLY A 90 -4.28 6.88 -1.68
CA GLY A 90 -2.89 6.95 -2.12
C GLY A 90 -1.89 6.88 -0.96
N THR A 91 -2.35 6.69 0.28
CA THR A 91 -1.51 6.53 1.46
C THR A 91 -1.42 5.07 1.89
N ALA A 92 -0.34 4.70 2.56
CA ALA A 92 -0.19 3.42 3.25
C ALA A 92 -0.25 3.63 4.76
N THR A 93 -1.03 2.81 5.49
CA THR A 93 -1.25 3.01 6.91
C THR A 93 -1.11 1.73 7.72
N ALA A 94 -0.56 1.83 8.94
CA ALA A 94 -0.53 0.73 9.89
C ALA A 94 -1.86 0.61 10.66
N ASN A 95 -2.30 -0.62 10.90
CA ASN A 95 -3.54 -0.91 11.63
C ASN A 95 -3.33 -2.08 12.60
N LEU A 96 -2.87 -1.77 13.80
CA LEU A 96 -2.65 -2.78 14.84
C LEU A 96 -3.97 -3.29 15.40
N ARG A 97 -4.10 -4.62 15.45
CA ARG A 97 -5.23 -5.33 16.08
C ARG A 97 -6.60 -4.91 15.55
N ASN A 98 -6.65 -4.41 14.32
CA ASN A 98 -7.87 -3.90 13.67
C ASN A 98 -8.58 -2.75 14.44
N LEU A 99 -7.82 -1.97 15.21
CA LEU A 99 -8.36 -0.84 15.95
C LEU A 99 -8.33 0.48 15.15
N GLY A 100 -7.78 0.41 13.94
CA GLY A 100 -7.65 1.54 13.01
C GLY A 100 -6.33 2.29 13.16
N CYS A 101 -5.93 2.95 12.06
CA CYS A 101 -4.67 3.69 11.99
C CYS A 101 -4.61 4.88 12.95
N SER A 102 -5.74 5.51 13.27
CA SER A 102 -5.80 6.63 14.24
C SER A 102 -5.51 6.22 15.69
N ARG A 103 -5.49 4.92 15.99
CA ARG A 103 -5.15 4.35 17.30
C ARG A 103 -3.84 3.57 17.29
N THR A 104 -3.18 3.54 16.15
CA THR A 104 -1.87 2.93 15.93
C THR A 104 -0.84 4.04 15.76
N LEU A 105 -0.05 4.28 16.81
CA LEU A 105 0.98 5.30 16.72
C LEU A 105 2.14 4.82 15.86
N VAL A 106 2.55 5.65 14.91
CA VAL A 106 3.74 5.39 14.08
C VAL A 106 4.83 6.40 14.43
N LEU A 107 6.02 5.86 14.66
CA LEU A 107 7.23 6.62 14.97
C LEU A 107 8.30 6.37 13.91
N MET A 108 9.18 7.33 13.72
CA MET A 108 10.45 7.20 13.01
C MET A 108 11.57 7.72 13.93
N ASN A 109 12.54 6.85 14.22
CA ASN A 109 13.59 7.12 15.24
C ASN A 109 13.00 7.67 16.55
N GLY A 110 11.91 7.04 17.05
CA GLY A 110 11.21 7.44 18.27
C GLY A 110 10.41 8.74 18.18
N ARG A 111 10.38 9.43 17.02
CA ARG A 111 9.62 10.66 16.80
C ARG A 111 8.31 10.37 16.08
N ARG A 112 7.23 11.04 16.48
CA ARG A 112 5.92 10.88 15.85
C ARG A 112 5.97 11.30 14.39
N MET A 113 5.49 10.43 13.51
CA MET A 113 5.27 10.80 12.11
C MET A 113 4.04 11.72 12.02
N VAL A 114 4.12 12.67 11.09
CA VAL A 114 3.01 13.57 10.79
C VAL A 114 1.88 12.80 10.08
N SER A 115 0.64 13.29 10.25
CA SER A 115 -0.49 12.71 9.52
C SER A 115 -0.35 12.96 8.01
N GLY A 116 -0.39 11.88 7.23
CA GLY A 116 -0.37 11.91 5.76
C GLY A 116 -1.74 11.69 5.12
N THR A 117 -2.79 11.43 5.94
CA THR A 117 -4.12 11.14 5.39
C THR A 117 -4.99 12.39 5.27
N THR A 118 -5.70 12.52 4.14
CA THR A 118 -6.76 13.51 3.95
C THR A 118 -8.06 12.96 4.53
N GLY A 119 -8.83 13.80 5.25
CA GLY A 119 -10.15 13.40 5.74
C GLY A 119 -10.27 13.14 7.23
N GLY A 120 -9.35 13.66 8.06
CA GLY A 120 -9.56 13.78 9.52
C GLY A 120 -9.11 12.59 10.37
N GLY A 121 -8.41 11.62 9.80
CA GLY A 121 -7.70 10.58 10.56
C GLY A 121 -6.25 10.99 10.80
N ASN A 122 -5.77 10.91 12.06
CA ASN A 122 -4.35 11.09 12.39
C ASN A 122 -3.54 9.83 12.04
N CYS A 123 -3.48 9.50 10.75
CA CYS A 123 -2.76 8.32 10.27
C CYS A 123 -1.48 8.74 9.57
N ALA A 124 -0.35 8.17 9.98
CA ALA A 124 0.92 8.37 9.28
C ALA A 124 0.88 7.68 7.91
N ASP A 125 1.53 8.29 6.93
CA ASP A 125 1.72 7.69 5.61
C ASP A 125 3.06 6.92 5.57
N LEU A 126 2.97 5.60 5.55
CA LEU A 126 4.13 4.70 5.53
C LEU A 126 4.92 4.79 4.20
N ASN A 127 4.32 5.34 3.16
CA ASN A 127 5.01 5.58 1.89
C ASN A 127 6.22 6.51 2.01
N THR A 128 6.31 7.27 3.11
CA THR A 128 7.43 8.20 3.36
C THR A 128 8.61 7.53 4.07
N VAL A 129 8.50 6.26 4.48
CA VAL A 129 9.59 5.53 5.15
C VAL A 129 10.64 5.07 4.14
N PRO A 130 11.91 5.49 4.27
CA PRO A 130 12.99 5.08 3.37
C PRO A 130 13.42 3.64 3.66
N THR A 131 12.98 2.68 2.83
CA THR A 131 13.26 1.26 3.07
C THR A 131 14.74 0.90 3.03
N LEU A 132 15.57 1.62 2.24
CA LEU A 132 17.00 1.37 2.14
C LEU A 132 17.78 1.73 3.42
N LEU A 133 17.25 2.69 4.19
CA LEU A 133 17.85 3.15 5.44
C LEU A 133 17.26 2.45 6.67
N LEU A 134 16.33 1.52 6.50
CA LEU A 134 15.70 0.88 7.63
C LEU A 134 16.66 -0.12 8.28
N ASP A 135 16.99 0.14 9.55
CA ASP A 135 17.75 -0.78 10.39
C ASP A 135 16.84 -1.85 10.99
N LYS A 136 15.75 -1.41 11.64
CA LYS A 136 14.75 -2.32 12.21
C LYS A 136 13.38 -1.69 12.34
N VAL A 137 12.37 -2.54 12.46
CA VAL A 137 11.00 -2.16 12.78
C VAL A 137 10.61 -2.79 14.11
N GLU A 138 10.21 -1.98 15.06
CA GLU A 138 9.71 -2.44 16.36
C GLU A 138 8.19 -2.26 16.44
N VAL A 139 7.50 -3.35 16.75
CA VAL A 139 6.04 -3.34 16.93
C VAL A 139 5.74 -3.65 18.40
N LEU A 140 5.30 -2.63 19.12
CA LEU A 140 4.86 -2.74 20.50
C LEU A 140 3.35 -2.96 20.53
N THR A 141 2.92 -4.13 20.99
CA THR A 141 1.51 -4.44 21.20
C THR A 141 1.13 -4.29 22.66
N GLY A 142 0.07 -3.56 22.94
CA GLY A 142 -0.43 -3.36 24.32
C GLY A 142 -0.63 -1.89 24.67
N GLY A 143 -0.97 -1.63 25.91
CA GLY A 143 -1.35 -0.30 26.40
C GLY A 143 -0.20 0.69 26.48
N ALA A 144 0.31 1.13 25.33
CA ALA A 144 1.37 2.13 25.23
C ALA A 144 0.88 3.57 25.47
N SER A 145 -0.43 3.77 25.64
CA SER A 145 -1.04 5.10 25.80
C SER A 145 -0.54 5.89 27.01
N SER A 146 -0.14 5.19 28.08
CA SER A 146 0.40 5.85 29.28
C SER A 146 1.74 6.54 29.01
N VAL A 147 2.51 6.04 28.05
CA VAL A 147 3.83 6.58 27.68
C VAL A 147 3.70 7.49 26.46
N TYR A 148 2.92 7.07 25.46
CA TYR A 148 2.88 7.71 24.16
C TYR A 148 1.61 8.51 23.87
N GLY A 149 0.60 8.47 24.76
CA GLY A 149 -0.64 9.23 24.61
C GLY A 149 -1.75 8.47 23.87
N SER A 150 -2.86 9.19 23.58
CA SER A 150 -4.12 8.63 23.10
C SER A 150 -4.05 7.87 21.77
N ASP A 151 -3.07 8.17 20.93
CA ASP A 151 -2.94 7.57 19.60
C ASP A 151 -2.31 6.17 19.66
N ALA A 152 -1.73 5.79 20.80
CA ALA A 152 -1.08 4.50 21.02
C ALA A 152 -1.98 3.48 21.77
N VAL A 153 -3.30 3.55 21.57
CA VAL A 153 -4.25 2.62 22.20
C VAL A 153 -4.08 1.20 21.67
N ALA A 154 -3.89 1.05 20.36
CA ALA A 154 -3.63 -0.25 19.75
C ALA A 154 -2.19 -0.72 19.97
N GLY A 155 -1.27 0.23 20.05
CA GLY A 155 0.17 0.03 20.18
C GLY A 155 0.96 1.03 19.37
N VAL A 156 2.25 0.71 19.17
CA VAL A 156 3.22 1.56 18.49
C VAL A 156 3.94 0.75 17.43
N VAL A 157 4.15 1.34 16.26
CA VAL A 157 5.09 0.86 15.23
C VAL A 157 6.20 1.90 15.13
N ASN A 158 7.45 1.52 15.42
CA ASN A 158 8.60 2.39 15.39
C ASN A 158 9.56 1.93 14.29
N PHE A 159 9.79 2.75 13.30
CA PHE A 159 10.80 2.56 12.27
C PHE A 159 12.11 3.17 12.73
N ILE A 160 13.13 2.36 12.87
CA ILE A 160 14.47 2.80 13.28
C ILE A 160 15.32 2.78 12.02
N LEU A 161 15.88 3.94 11.70
CA LEU A 161 16.73 4.13 10.53
C LEU A 161 18.20 3.98 10.93
N ASP A 162 18.99 3.38 10.04
CA ASP A 162 20.44 3.38 10.11
C ASP A 162 20.97 4.76 9.69
N ASP A 163 20.98 5.68 10.62
CA ASP A 163 21.37 7.07 10.42
C ASP A 163 22.84 7.35 10.78
N GLU A 164 23.58 6.33 11.24
CA GLU A 164 25.00 6.43 11.60
C GLU A 164 25.94 5.73 10.60
N PHE A 165 25.42 5.09 9.55
CA PHE A 165 26.27 4.42 8.58
C PHE A 165 27.18 5.41 7.80
N VAL A 166 28.38 4.95 7.43
CA VAL A 166 29.35 5.69 6.65
C VAL A 166 29.54 5.03 5.30
N GLY A 167 29.42 5.82 4.22
CA GLY A 167 29.59 5.34 2.86
C GLY A 167 28.38 5.51 1.97
N MET A 168 28.18 4.59 1.06
CA MET A 168 27.06 4.57 0.11
C MET A 168 26.35 3.23 0.12
N LYS A 169 25.04 3.25 0.25
CA LYS A 169 24.15 2.10 0.00
C LYS A 169 23.39 2.34 -1.30
N SER A 170 23.17 1.29 -2.09
CA SER A 170 22.31 1.36 -3.27
C SER A 170 21.54 0.06 -3.45
N SER A 171 20.31 0.16 -3.90
CA SER A 171 19.46 -1.00 -4.21
C SER A 171 18.73 -0.77 -5.52
N PHE A 172 18.62 -1.84 -6.29
CA PHE A 172 17.77 -1.90 -7.46
C PHE A 172 16.87 -3.13 -7.31
N TYR A 173 15.58 -2.91 -7.46
CA TYR A 173 14.57 -3.96 -7.47
C TYR A 173 13.79 -3.92 -8.77
N HIS A 174 13.53 -5.10 -9.35
CA HIS A 174 12.60 -5.29 -10.44
C HIS A 174 11.81 -6.57 -10.19
N GLY A 175 10.49 -6.47 -10.27
CA GLY A 175 9.59 -7.58 -10.03
C GLY A 175 8.32 -7.48 -10.86
N PHE A 176 7.69 -8.62 -11.12
CA PHE A 176 6.42 -8.71 -11.82
C PHE A 176 5.69 -9.99 -11.42
N TYR A 177 4.40 -10.06 -11.73
CA TYR A 177 3.57 -11.25 -11.51
C TYR A 177 3.24 -11.91 -12.84
N GLN A 178 3.32 -13.24 -12.87
CA GLN A 178 2.90 -14.05 -14.00
C GLN A 178 1.78 -15.00 -13.57
N HIS A 179 0.73 -15.10 -14.38
CA HIS A 179 -0.38 -16.00 -14.13
C HIS A 179 -0.88 -16.62 -15.44
N LYS A 180 -1.31 -17.88 -15.33
CA LYS A 180 -1.95 -18.59 -16.42
C LYS A 180 -3.43 -18.78 -16.12
N ASN A 181 -4.25 -18.15 -16.95
CA ASN A 181 -5.70 -18.17 -16.85
C ASN A 181 -6.27 -19.41 -17.55
N ASP A 182 -6.14 -20.57 -16.92
CA ASP A 182 -6.56 -21.86 -17.51
C ASP A 182 -7.71 -22.56 -16.76
N ASN A 183 -8.37 -21.86 -15.83
CA ASN A 183 -9.55 -22.37 -15.14
C ASN A 183 -10.76 -22.36 -16.09
N SER A 184 -10.96 -23.48 -16.79
CA SER A 184 -12.03 -23.60 -17.78
C SER A 184 -13.42 -23.32 -17.21
N SER A 185 -13.71 -23.80 -15.98
CA SER A 185 -15.03 -23.60 -15.35
C SER A 185 -15.35 -22.14 -15.09
N LEU A 186 -14.39 -21.35 -14.63
CA LEU A 186 -14.57 -19.92 -14.41
C LEU A 186 -14.66 -19.17 -15.75
N ARG A 187 -13.85 -19.54 -16.71
CA ARG A 187 -13.89 -18.94 -18.06
C ARG A 187 -15.23 -19.19 -18.75
N ASP A 188 -15.75 -20.42 -18.68
CA ASP A 188 -17.07 -20.77 -19.21
C ASP A 188 -18.17 -20.01 -18.50
N LEU A 189 -18.08 -19.86 -17.17
CA LEU A 189 -19.02 -19.06 -16.39
C LEU A 189 -19.01 -17.60 -16.84
N VAL A 190 -17.84 -16.97 -16.95
CA VAL A 190 -17.69 -15.56 -17.40
C VAL A 190 -18.26 -15.40 -18.82
N ALA A 191 -17.96 -16.33 -19.73
CA ALA A 191 -18.49 -16.34 -21.09
C ALA A 191 -20.01 -16.46 -21.13
N SER A 192 -20.62 -17.22 -20.22
CA SER A 192 -22.08 -17.39 -20.15
C SER A 192 -22.84 -16.09 -19.83
N TYR A 193 -22.13 -15.09 -19.29
CA TYR A 193 -22.66 -13.73 -19.03
C TYR A 193 -22.30 -12.73 -20.12
N ASP A 194 -21.70 -13.17 -21.23
CA ASP A 194 -21.20 -12.32 -22.31
C ASP A 194 -20.19 -11.25 -21.82
N TYR A 195 -19.42 -11.62 -20.80
CA TYR A 195 -18.33 -10.78 -20.29
C TYR A 195 -17.02 -11.11 -21.01
N ALA A 196 -16.14 -10.09 -21.09
CA ALA A 196 -14.81 -10.28 -21.64
C ALA A 196 -14.00 -11.29 -20.81
N LEU A 197 -13.36 -12.24 -21.49
CA LEU A 197 -12.49 -13.21 -20.86
C LEU A 197 -11.11 -12.61 -20.59
N ALA A 198 -10.53 -12.94 -19.45
CA ALA A 198 -9.13 -12.67 -19.15
C ALA A 198 -8.21 -13.28 -20.22
N PRO A 199 -7.07 -12.64 -20.58
CA PRO A 199 -6.05 -13.24 -21.46
C PRO A 199 -5.62 -14.62 -20.92
N LYS A 200 -5.15 -15.53 -21.81
CA LYS A 200 -4.71 -16.87 -21.37
C LYS A 200 -3.49 -16.82 -20.49
N ASP A 201 -2.52 -16.01 -20.87
CA ASP A 201 -1.30 -15.77 -20.12
C ASP A 201 -1.20 -14.27 -19.87
N VAL A 202 -0.86 -13.90 -18.65
CA VAL A 202 -0.77 -12.51 -18.23
C VAL A 202 0.52 -12.28 -17.44
N THR A 203 1.17 -11.14 -17.71
CA THR A 203 2.28 -10.60 -16.93
C THR A 203 1.89 -9.19 -16.53
N THR A 204 1.81 -8.93 -15.22
CA THR A 204 1.27 -7.67 -14.66
C THR A 204 2.06 -7.22 -13.45
N GLY A 205 1.77 -6.00 -12.98
CA GLY A 205 2.31 -5.48 -11.74
C GLY A 205 3.81 -5.27 -11.77
N ASP A 206 4.34 -4.99 -12.95
CA ASP A 206 5.75 -4.62 -13.12
C ASP A 206 6.11 -3.51 -12.14
N THR A 207 7.13 -3.72 -11.33
CA THR A 207 7.58 -2.80 -10.29
C THR A 207 9.08 -2.61 -10.40
N GLU A 208 9.50 -1.38 -10.56
CA GLU A 208 10.89 -0.97 -10.51
C GLU A 208 11.11 -0.04 -9.33
N LYS A 209 12.13 -0.32 -8.53
CA LYS A 209 12.56 0.58 -7.45
C LYS A 209 14.07 0.78 -7.52
N VAL A 210 14.49 2.03 -7.49
CA VAL A 210 15.90 2.43 -7.40
C VAL A 210 16.05 3.26 -6.14
N SER A 211 17.00 2.87 -5.30
CA SER A 211 17.28 3.58 -4.05
C SER A 211 18.78 3.80 -3.89
N VAL A 212 19.15 4.98 -3.42
CA VAL A 212 20.55 5.33 -3.11
C VAL A 212 20.56 6.12 -1.81
N ALA A 213 21.51 5.82 -0.94
CA ALA A 213 21.74 6.55 0.30
C ALA A 213 23.23 6.81 0.50
N PHE A 214 23.54 7.93 1.13
CA PHE A 214 24.89 8.35 1.49
C PHE A 214 24.90 8.69 2.98
N GLY A 215 25.95 8.26 3.67
CA GLY A 215 26.17 8.58 5.07
C GLY A 215 27.61 9.02 5.30
N GLY A 216 27.83 9.92 6.25
CA GLY A 216 29.16 10.36 6.59
C GLY A 216 29.24 11.18 7.87
N GLU A 217 30.37 11.11 8.51
CA GLU A 217 30.68 11.90 9.69
C GLU A 217 31.03 13.35 9.33
N ILE A 218 30.66 14.25 10.24
CA ILE A 218 31.01 15.68 10.15
C ILE A 218 31.93 16.03 11.32
N ASP A 219 32.94 16.83 11.04
CA ASP A 219 33.84 17.42 12.04
C ASP A 219 34.47 16.40 12.98
N GLY A 220 34.96 15.26 12.42
CA GLY A 220 35.66 14.21 13.17
C GLY A 220 34.79 13.47 14.18
N GLY A 221 33.57 13.12 13.80
CA GLY A 221 32.63 12.35 14.64
C GLY A 221 31.76 13.20 15.57
N LYS A 222 31.77 14.53 15.46
CA LYS A 222 30.88 15.40 16.24
C LYS A 222 29.47 15.51 15.70
N GLY A 223 29.23 15.03 14.48
CA GLY A 223 27.94 15.00 13.83
C GLY A 223 27.93 13.96 12.73
N HIS A 224 26.75 13.57 12.32
CA HIS A 224 26.52 12.65 11.22
C HIS A 224 25.53 13.25 10.22
N ILE A 225 25.68 12.94 8.95
CA ILE A 225 24.75 13.32 7.89
C ILE A 225 24.40 12.08 7.09
N THR A 226 23.11 11.87 6.91
CA THR A 226 22.58 10.84 6.03
C THR A 226 21.66 11.49 5.02
N ALA A 227 21.78 11.12 3.75
CA ALA A 227 20.91 11.57 2.69
C ALA A 227 20.48 10.38 1.83
N PHE A 228 19.25 10.42 1.31
CA PHE A 228 18.73 9.35 0.45
C PHE A 228 17.88 9.89 -0.69
N MET A 229 17.76 9.08 -1.72
CA MET A 229 16.82 9.23 -2.82
C MET A 229 16.27 7.87 -3.23
N GLU A 230 14.96 7.77 -3.40
CA GLU A 230 14.28 6.59 -3.86
C GLU A 230 13.28 6.95 -4.97
N HIS A 231 13.24 6.15 -6.02
CA HIS A 231 12.19 6.21 -7.04
C HIS A 231 11.54 4.84 -7.19
N THR A 232 10.22 4.81 -7.12
CA THR A 232 9.41 3.60 -7.30
C THR A 232 8.41 3.85 -8.42
N ASP A 233 8.38 2.94 -9.41
CA ASP A 233 7.34 2.90 -10.45
C ASP A 233 6.70 1.51 -10.41
N THR A 234 5.41 1.48 -10.11
CA THR A 234 4.61 0.25 -10.01
C THR A 234 3.46 0.32 -11.00
N LYS A 235 3.34 -0.68 -11.86
CA LYS A 235 2.24 -0.78 -12.82
C LYS A 235 1.00 -1.40 -12.16
N PRO A 236 -0.20 -1.06 -12.64
CA PRO A 236 -1.43 -1.58 -12.08
C PRO A 236 -1.58 -3.08 -12.33
N ILE A 237 -2.37 -3.73 -11.47
CA ILE A 237 -2.93 -5.06 -11.69
C ILE A 237 -4.44 -4.94 -11.66
N LEU A 238 -5.10 -5.26 -12.77
CA LEU A 238 -6.55 -5.20 -12.87
C LEU A 238 -7.18 -6.56 -12.58
N GLN A 239 -8.31 -6.55 -11.88
CA GLN A 239 -9.06 -7.77 -11.56
C GLN A 239 -9.54 -8.52 -12.81
N GLY A 240 -9.87 -7.78 -13.88
CA GLY A 240 -10.33 -8.37 -15.14
C GLY A 240 -9.26 -9.12 -15.93
N GLU A 241 -7.98 -9.00 -15.55
CA GLU A 241 -6.87 -9.72 -16.20
C GLU A 241 -6.71 -11.17 -15.70
N TYR A 242 -7.48 -11.55 -14.65
CA TYR A 242 -7.40 -12.87 -14.02
C TYR A 242 -8.72 -13.60 -14.09
N ASP A 243 -8.70 -14.88 -14.45
CA ASP A 243 -9.93 -15.70 -14.58
C ASP A 243 -10.68 -15.86 -13.24
N ILE A 244 -9.95 -15.87 -12.12
CA ILE A 244 -10.50 -15.93 -10.76
C ILE A 244 -11.27 -14.67 -10.36
N SER A 245 -11.10 -13.58 -11.08
CA SER A 245 -11.67 -12.25 -10.76
C SER A 245 -12.17 -11.48 -11.98
N ALA A 246 -12.29 -12.13 -13.13
CA ALA A 246 -12.83 -11.51 -14.35
C ALA A 246 -14.27 -11.02 -14.18
N CYS A 247 -15.00 -11.54 -13.20
CA CYS A 247 -16.26 -11.00 -12.72
C CYS A 247 -16.39 -11.13 -11.20
N ALA A 248 -17.31 -10.36 -10.59
CA ALA A 248 -17.64 -10.45 -9.17
C ALA A 248 -18.38 -11.79 -8.90
N LEU A 249 -17.65 -12.83 -8.54
CA LEU A 249 -18.19 -14.15 -8.28
C LEU A 249 -19.16 -14.15 -7.09
N ARG A 250 -20.31 -14.79 -7.25
CA ARG A 250 -21.27 -15.03 -6.17
C ARG A 250 -20.82 -16.21 -5.31
N SER A 251 -21.30 -16.26 -4.07
CA SER A 251 -21.02 -17.37 -3.14
C SER A 251 -21.28 -18.73 -3.80
N GLY A 252 -20.35 -19.66 -3.63
CA GLY A 252 -20.40 -20.98 -4.23
C GLY A 252 -20.19 -21.03 -5.74
N PHE A 253 -19.62 -19.97 -6.32
CA PHE A 253 -19.38 -19.86 -7.77
C PHE A 253 -20.66 -20.02 -8.62
N SER A 254 -21.81 -19.67 -8.06
CA SER A 254 -23.12 -19.86 -8.68
C SER A 254 -23.43 -18.86 -9.82
N GLY A 255 -22.55 -17.91 -10.07
CA GLY A 255 -22.71 -16.92 -11.15
C GLY A 255 -21.84 -15.69 -10.95
N CYS A 256 -21.88 -14.82 -11.95
CA CYS A 256 -21.32 -13.50 -11.88
C CYS A 256 -22.32 -12.50 -11.26
N GLY A 257 -21.86 -11.77 -10.26
CA GLY A 257 -22.54 -10.62 -9.69
C GLY A 257 -22.11 -9.34 -10.40
N GLY A 258 -22.20 -8.21 -9.69
CA GLY A 258 -21.75 -6.91 -10.17
C GLY A 258 -22.47 -5.76 -9.45
N SER A 259 -22.21 -4.55 -9.91
CA SER A 259 -22.85 -3.35 -9.39
C SER A 259 -24.26 -3.18 -9.94
N SER A 260 -25.16 -2.73 -9.12
CA SER A 260 -26.46 -2.23 -9.58
C SER A 260 -26.34 -0.87 -10.25
N THR A 261 -25.24 -0.15 -10.03
CA THR A 261 -24.93 1.12 -10.68
C THR A 261 -24.05 0.85 -11.90
N ILE A 262 -24.46 1.29 -13.06
CA ILE A 262 -23.76 1.07 -14.34
C ILE A 262 -23.39 2.40 -14.98
N PRO A 263 -22.29 2.52 -15.72
CA PRO A 263 -22.05 3.62 -16.64
C PRO A 263 -23.04 3.55 -17.85
N PRO A 264 -23.55 4.64 -18.32
CA PRO A 264 -23.43 6.03 -17.86
C PRO A 264 -24.34 6.40 -16.68
N GLY A 265 -24.94 5.45 -16.02
CA GLY A 265 -25.76 5.65 -14.83
C GLY A 265 -26.93 4.67 -14.75
N ARG A 266 -27.44 4.52 -13.56
CA ARG A 266 -28.71 3.82 -13.28
C ARG A 266 -29.77 4.89 -13.03
N TRP A 267 -30.86 4.80 -13.73
CA TRP A 267 -31.98 5.70 -13.61
C TRP A 267 -33.19 4.92 -13.13
N ALA A 268 -33.83 5.41 -12.09
CA ALA A 268 -35.08 4.88 -11.60
C ALA A 268 -36.18 5.92 -11.80
N ASP A 269 -37.40 5.47 -12.10
CA ASP A 269 -38.55 6.35 -12.05
C ASP A 269 -38.85 6.72 -10.59
N PHE A 270 -38.57 7.98 -10.25
CA PHE A 270 -38.83 8.53 -8.91
C PHE A 270 -40.26 9.08 -8.82
N GLY A 271 -41.22 8.48 -9.46
CA GLY A 271 -42.61 8.89 -9.57
C GLY A 271 -43.41 9.07 -8.29
N GLY A 272 -42.76 9.50 -7.24
CA GLY A 272 -43.33 9.84 -5.95
C GLY A 272 -42.77 8.98 -4.82
N TYR A 273 -42.24 9.63 -3.81
CA TYR A 273 -41.85 8.98 -2.53
C TYR A 273 -43.06 9.01 -1.60
N ASN A 274 -43.70 7.89 -1.40
CA ASN A 274 -44.69 7.70 -0.34
C ASN A 274 -44.07 6.94 0.84
N ALA A 275 -44.67 7.05 2.01
CA ALA A 275 -44.22 6.39 3.24
C ALA A 275 -44.03 4.86 3.15
N GLY A 276 -44.33 4.24 2.01
CA GLY A 276 -44.12 2.83 1.67
C GLY A 276 -43.08 2.56 0.61
N GLY A 277 -42.34 3.57 0.09
CA GLY A 277 -41.32 3.41 -0.94
C GLY A 277 -41.63 4.13 -2.25
N PHE A 278 -40.85 3.86 -3.29
CA PHE A 278 -41.04 4.43 -4.62
C PHE A 278 -42.32 3.88 -5.30
N VAL A 279 -43.17 4.74 -5.76
CA VAL A 279 -44.40 4.38 -6.51
C VAL A 279 -44.19 4.71 -7.98
N ASN A 280 -44.44 3.75 -8.85
CA ASN A 280 -44.51 3.98 -10.30
C ASN A 280 -45.63 4.95 -10.60
N VAL A 281 -45.34 6.09 -11.18
CA VAL A 281 -46.34 7.10 -11.58
C VAL A 281 -46.96 6.77 -12.93
N ASP A 282 -46.25 6.04 -13.78
CA ASP A 282 -46.73 5.57 -15.07
C ASP A 282 -46.92 4.05 -15.06
N PRO A 283 -48.18 3.55 -15.01
CA PRO A 283 -48.45 2.12 -14.98
C PRO A 283 -48.12 1.43 -16.32
N THR A 284 -47.77 2.17 -17.37
CA THR A 284 -47.31 1.59 -18.64
C THR A 284 -45.82 1.29 -18.64
N ILE A 285 -45.05 1.86 -17.72
CA ILE A 285 -43.63 1.59 -17.54
C ILE A 285 -43.48 0.38 -16.64
N THR A 286 -43.33 -0.79 -17.22
CA THR A 286 -43.09 -2.05 -16.51
C THR A 286 -41.62 -2.19 -16.19
N GLY A 287 -41.13 -1.40 -15.26
CA GLY A 287 -39.73 -1.54 -14.75
C GLY A 287 -39.20 -0.20 -14.26
N VAL A 288 -38.86 -0.20 -13.00
CA VAL A 288 -38.30 0.97 -12.29
C VAL A 288 -36.81 1.24 -12.59
N ASP A 289 -36.22 0.55 -13.57
CA ASP A 289 -34.78 0.46 -13.71
C ASP A 289 -34.35 0.59 -15.17
N PHE A 290 -33.71 1.72 -15.48
CA PHE A 290 -33.29 2.07 -16.82
C PHE A 290 -31.75 2.27 -16.87
N LYS A 291 -31.18 2.03 -18.05
CA LYS A 291 -29.86 2.45 -18.48
C LYS A 291 -29.96 3.34 -19.72
N VAL A 292 -28.95 4.16 -19.95
CA VAL A 292 -28.86 4.95 -21.19
C VAL A 292 -28.11 4.11 -22.22
N LEU A 293 -28.69 3.98 -23.40
CA LEU A 293 -28.07 3.40 -24.59
C LEU A 293 -28.16 4.41 -25.73
N GLY A 294 -27.03 4.98 -26.13
CA GLY A 294 -27.03 6.13 -27.04
C GLY A 294 -27.72 7.33 -26.38
N ASN A 295 -28.80 7.81 -26.98
CA ASN A 295 -29.60 8.92 -26.45
C ASN A 295 -30.95 8.48 -25.85
N GLU A 296 -31.15 7.19 -25.63
CA GLU A 296 -32.41 6.62 -25.17
C GLU A 296 -32.30 5.95 -23.81
N PHE A 297 -33.38 6.02 -23.01
CA PHE A 297 -33.54 5.23 -21.81
C PHE A 297 -34.13 3.88 -22.18
N VAL A 298 -33.38 2.80 -21.90
CA VAL A 298 -33.83 1.43 -22.12
C VAL A 298 -33.91 0.66 -20.80
N PRO A 299 -34.85 -0.29 -20.65
CA PRO A 299 -34.91 -1.11 -19.46
C PRO A 299 -33.58 -1.83 -19.21
N ARG A 300 -33.12 -1.85 -17.95
CA ARG A 300 -31.87 -2.52 -17.55
C ARG A 300 -31.99 -4.04 -17.52
N ALA A 301 -33.17 -4.57 -17.48
CA ALA A 301 -33.46 -6.01 -17.43
C ALA A 301 -32.75 -6.77 -16.27
N GLY A 302 -32.47 -6.09 -15.17
CA GLY A 302 -31.82 -6.68 -14.00
C GLY A 302 -30.32 -7.00 -14.16
N GLN A 303 -29.69 -6.62 -15.29
CA GLN A 303 -28.27 -6.88 -15.50
C GLN A 303 -27.41 -6.10 -14.50
N ALA A 304 -26.49 -6.80 -13.86
CA ALA A 304 -25.44 -6.16 -13.07
C ALA A 304 -24.29 -5.70 -13.97
N TYR A 305 -23.65 -4.59 -13.60
CA TYR A 305 -22.46 -4.13 -14.28
C TYR A 305 -21.23 -4.86 -13.74
N ASN A 306 -20.47 -5.50 -14.63
CA ASN A 306 -19.18 -6.08 -14.25
C ASN A 306 -18.14 -4.98 -14.16
N TYR A 307 -17.78 -4.60 -12.94
CA TYR A 307 -16.78 -3.55 -12.65
C TYR A 307 -15.34 -4.10 -12.53
N ASN A 308 -15.18 -5.41 -12.48
CA ASN A 308 -13.88 -6.05 -12.25
C ASN A 308 -12.82 -5.68 -13.32
N PRO A 309 -13.16 -5.50 -14.62
CA PRO A 309 -12.18 -5.03 -15.59
C PRO A 309 -11.55 -3.67 -15.28
N THR A 310 -12.19 -2.85 -14.44
CA THR A 310 -11.74 -1.51 -14.06
C THR A 310 -11.28 -1.42 -12.61
N ASN A 311 -11.48 -2.48 -11.82
CA ASN A 311 -11.02 -2.56 -10.45
C ASN A 311 -9.59 -3.07 -10.36
N PHE A 312 -8.92 -2.66 -9.30
CA PHE A 312 -7.52 -2.98 -9.06
C PHE A 312 -7.37 -4.10 -8.02
N PHE A 313 -6.40 -5.00 -8.24
CA PHE A 313 -5.71 -5.73 -7.18
C PHE A 313 -4.53 -4.90 -6.66
N GLN A 314 -3.87 -4.16 -7.56
CA GLN A 314 -2.78 -3.25 -7.25
C GLN A 314 -2.95 -1.98 -8.08
N ARG A 315 -2.93 -0.83 -7.42
CA ARG A 315 -2.98 0.47 -8.09
C ARG A 315 -1.61 0.83 -8.67
N PRO A 316 -1.56 1.67 -9.70
CA PRO A 316 -0.28 2.23 -10.14
C PRO A 316 0.27 3.19 -9.07
N ASP A 317 1.60 3.23 -8.95
CA ASP A 317 2.33 4.14 -8.06
C ASP A 317 3.61 4.62 -8.77
N ASP A 318 3.75 5.93 -8.93
CA ASP A 318 4.98 6.58 -9.43
C ASP A 318 5.41 7.62 -8.38
N ARG A 319 6.41 7.27 -7.59
CA ARG A 319 6.78 8.02 -6.40
C ARG A 319 8.28 8.28 -6.35
N PHE A 320 8.62 9.51 -5.94
CA PHE A 320 9.98 9.91 -5.63
C PHE A 320 10.07 10.41 -4.18
N ASN A 321 10.95 9.80 -3.40
CA ASN A 321 11.25 10.18 -2.02
C ASN A 321 12.70 10.67 -1.93
N SER A 322 12.95 11.66 -1.08
CA SER A 322 14.30 12.13 -0.76
C SER A 322 14.34 12.78 0.63
N GLY A 323 15.45 12.69 1.28
CA GLY A 323 15.67 13.30 2.59
C GLY A 323 17.13 13.29 3.00
#